data_f4c22bcec277bcd576942467ec04a7e1
#
_entry.id   f4c22bcec277bcd576942467ec04a7e1
#
_cell.length_a   1.000
_cell.length_b   1.000
_cell.length_c   1.000
_cell.angle_alpha   90.00
_cell.angle_beta   90.00
_cell.angle_gamma   90.00
#
_symmetry.space_group_name_H-M   'P 1'
#
loop_
_entity.id
_entity.type
_entity.pdbx_description
1 polymer ?
#
loop_
_entity_poly.entity_id
_entity_poly.type
_entity_poly.pdbx_seq_one_letter_code
_entity_poly.pdbx_strand_id
1 'polypeptide(L)'
;ITAESTYTIRNNAYSFGCTFADVTVDIPMCKVKLNQIVNVHDCGSLINPALAEAQVHGGMSMAIGYGLSEQLLFDEKTGRPLNNNLLDYKLSTFMDHPHLEAQFVENPEPTSPFGTKALGEPPACSGAPAIRNAIYNATGVAIDTAPITPHVLYAEFAKAGLIRDSWNEKERE
;
A
#
# COMPACT_ATOMS: atom_id res chain seq x y z
N ILE A 1 9.43 -36.04 28.65
CA ILE A 1 10.56 -36.01 27.69
C ILE A 1 10.58 -34.59 27.09
N THR A 2 11.69 -33.91 27.29
CA THR A 2 11.89 -32.57 26.71
C THR A 2 12.98 -32.69 25.64
N ALA A 3 12.77 -32.10 24.50
CA ALA A 3 13.76 -31.98 23.45
C ALA A 3 13.82 -30.51 22.95
N GLU A 4 15.03 -30.06 22.68
CA GLU A 4 15.30 -28.72 22.15
C GLU A 4 16.13 -28.85 20.88
N SER A 5 15.78 -28.06 19.85
CA SER A 5 16.52 -27.98 18.60
C SER A 5 16.55 -26.54 18.10
N THR A 6 17.73 -26.07 17.73
CA THR A 6 17.91 -24.75 17.15
C THR A 6 18.37 -24.88 15.71
N TYR A 7 17.64 -24.24 14.80
CA TYR A 7 18.03 -24.13 13.41
C TYR A 7 18.53 -22.70 13.13
N THR A 8 19.68 -22.59 12.48
CA THR A 8 20.22 -21.29 12.05
C THR A 8 20.39 -21.29 10.54
N ILE A 9 19.72 -20.37 9.88
CA ILE A 9 19.88 -20.13 8.45
C ILE A 9 21.28 -19.56 8.19
N ARG A 10 21.99 -20.09 7.19
CA ARG A 10 23.31 -19.63 6.75
C ARG A 10 23.26 -18.71 5.55
N ASN A 11 22.18 -18.75 4.79
CA ASN A 11 21.96 -17.98 3.59
C ASN A 11 20.68 -17.16 3.73
N ASN A 12 20.63 -15.97 3.10
CA ASN A 12 19.42 -15.17 3.06
C ASN A 12 18.41 -15.79 2.08
N ALA A 13 17.22 -16.11 2.57
CA ALA A 13 16.08 -16.56 1.77
C ALA A 13 15.24 -15.33 1.41
N TYR A 14 15.29 -14.89 0.15
CA TYR A 14 14.54 -13.72 -0.31
C TYR A 14 13.12 -14.12 -0.72
N SER A 15 12.13 -13.38 -0.19
CA SER A 15 10.77 -13.40 -0.72
C SER A 15 10.67 -12.47 -1.90
N PHE A 16 9.80 -12.80 -2.84
CA PHE A 16 9.49 -11.97 -4.00
C PHE A 16 7.99 -11.71 -4.06
N GLY A 17 7.61 -10.54 -4.52
CA GLY A 17 6.21 -10.20 -4.70
C GLY A 17 6.01 -9.08 -5.71
N CYS A 18 4.82 -9.06 -6.29
CA CYS A 18 4.38 -8.03 -7.20
C CYS A 18 2.93 -7.69 -6.89
N THR A 19 2.61 -6.39 -6.89
CA THR A 19 1.24 -5.92 -6.68
C THR A 19 0.75 -5.15 -7.88
N PHE A 20 -0.49 -5.44 -8.29
CA PHE A 20 -1.20 -4.74 -9.35
C PHE A 20 -2.41 -4.04 -8.73
N ALA A 21 -2.67 -2.81 -9.16
CA ALA A 21 -3.81 -2.03 -8.72
C ALA A 21 -4.61 -1.54 -9.93
N ASP A 22 -5.93 -1.68 -9.85
CA ASP A 22 -6.88 -1.04 -10.75
C ASP A 22 -7.59 0.08 -10.02
N VAL A 23 -7.61 1.28 -10.63
CA VAL A 23 -8.16 2.49 -10.05
C VAL A 23 -9.06 3.25 -11.02
N THR A 24 -10.03 3.94 -10.46
CA THR A 24 -10.76 5.01 -11.13
C THR A 24 -10.40 6.33 -10.47
N VAL A 25 -9.96 7.32 -11.26
CA VAL A 25 -9.59 8.65 -10.76
C VAL A 25 -10.63 9.66 -11.20
N ASP A 26 -11.31 10.27 -10.23
CA ASP A 26 -12.18 11.44 -10.45
C ASP A 26 -11.32 12.70 -10.27
N ILE A 27 -10.89 13.27 -11.40
CA ILE A 27 -10.01 14.44 -11.40
C ILE A 27 -10.69 15.67 -10.79
N PRO A 28 -11.92 16.07 -11.18
CA PRO A 28 -12.61 17.21 -10.58
C PRO A 28 -12.80 17.12 -9.07
N MET A 29 -13.09 15.91 -8.57
CA MET A 29 -13.31 15.68 -7.15
C MET A 29 -12.03 15.31 -6.38
N CYS A 30 -10.90 15.20 -7.06
CA CYS A 30 -9.62 14.76 -6.49
C CYS A 30 -9.77 13.46 -5.69
N LYS A 31 -10.47 12.48 -6.26
CA LYS A 31 -10.79 11.23 -5.59
C LYS A 31 -10.29 10.04 -6.35
N VAL A 32 -9.66 9.13 -5.64
CA VAL A 32 -9.25 7.81 -6.15
C VAL A 32 -10.19 6.77 -5.58
N LYS A 33 -10.73 5.93 -6.45
CA LYS A 33 -11.44 4.71 -6.07
C LYS A 33 -10.59 3.52 -6.51
N LEU A 34 -10.25 2.66 -5.56
CA LEU A 34 -9.67 1.37 -5.87
C LEU A 34 -10.77 0.42 -6.34
N ASN A 35 -10.57 -0.22 -7.48
CA ASN A 35 -11.49 -1.22 -8.02
C ASN A 35 -11.04 -2.63 -7.63
N GLN A 36 -9.73 -2.90 -7.72
CA GLN A 36 -9.12 -4.18 -7.38
C GLN A 36 -7.65 -4.00 -7.00
N ILE A 37 -7.17 -4.86 -6.11
CA ILE A 37 -5.73 -5.08 -5.87
C ILE A 37 -5.45 -6.56 -5.94
N VAL A 38 -4.43 -6.93 -6.70
CA VAL A 38 -3.91 -8.29 -6.80
C VAL A 38 -2.47 -8.29 -6.29
N ASN A 39 -2.16 -9.15 -5.34
CA ASN A 39 -0.80 -9.40 -4.87
C ASN A 39 -0.39 -10.81 -5.20
N VAL A 40 0.68 -10.96 -5.96
CA VAL A 40 1.29 -12.26 -6.28
C VAL A 40 2.56 -12.39 -5.46
N HIS A 41 2.67 -13.43 -4.64
CA HIS A 41 3.72 -13.56 -3.65
C HIS A 41 4.40 -14.93 -3.67
N ASP A 42 5.73 -14.93 -3.61
CA ASP A 42 6.57 -16.10 -3.38
C ASP A 42 7.05 -16.09 -1.91
N CYS A 43 6.40 -16.90 -1.10
CA CYS A 43 6.80 -17.16 0.28
C CYS A 43 7.41 -18.57 0.47
N GLY A 44 7.88 -19.18 -0.61
CA GLY A 44 8.34 -20.56 -0.59
C GLY A 44 7.18 -21.55 -0.51
N SER A 45 7.31 -22.56 0.34
CA SER A 45 6.22 -23.51 0.56
C SER A 45 5.08 -22.91 1.38
N LEU A 46 3.85 -23.09 0.94
CA LEU A 46 2.64 -22.68 1.66
C LEU A 46 2.32 -23.69 2.77
N ILE A 47 2.62 -23.36 4.01
CA ILE A 47 2.32 -24.22 5.16
C ILE A 47 0.83 -24.26 5.45
N ASN A 48 0.18 -23.09 5.38
CA ASN A 48 -1.26 -22.97 5.55
C ASN A 48 -1.80 -21.92 4.57
N PRO A 49 -2.41 -22.34 3.45
CA PRO A 49 -2.89 -21.43 2.42
C PRO A 49 -3.86 -20.37 2.93
N ALA A 50 -4.83 -20.75 3.78
CA ALA A 50 -5.83 -19.82 4.29
C ALA A 50 -5.22 -18.72 5.18
N LEU A 51 -4.25 -19.07 6.05
CA LEU A 51 -3.55 -18.08 6.87
C LEU A 51 -2.58 -17.25 6.04
N ALA A 52 -1.97 -17.82 5.01
CA ALA A 52 -1.12 -17.07 4.08
C ALA A 52 -1.93 -16.02 3.31
N GLU A 53 -3.09 -16.38 2.79
CA GLU A 53 -4.02 -15.46 2.13
C GLU A 53 -4.47 -14.34 3.07
N ALA A 54 -4.86 -14.67 4.30
CA ALA A 54 -5.24 -13.67 5.32
C ALA A 54 -4.08 -12.69 5.62
N GLN A 55 -2.84 -13.18 5.67
CA GLN A 55 -1.66 -12.35 5.88
C GLN A 55 -1.43 -11.38 4.70
N VAL A 56 -1.60 -11.86 3.47
CA VAL A 56 -1.48 -11.01 2.26
C VAL A 56 -2.59 -9.96 2.22
N HIS A 57 -3.84 -10.32 2.53
CA HIS A 57 -4.96 -9.38 2.62
C HIS A 57 -4.70 -8.30 3.67
N GLY A 58 -4.17 -8.67 4.84
CA GLY A 58 -3.75 -7.72 5.87
C GLY A 58 -2.67 -6.76 5.39
N GLY A 59 -1.66 -7.26 4.68
CA GLY A 59 -0.61 -6.45 4.08
C GLY A 59 -1.14 -5.46 3.03
N MET A 60 -2.01 -5.93 2.14
CA MET A 60 -2.68 -5.05 1.16
C MET A 60 -3.53 -3.97 1.83
N SER A 61 -4.25 -4.32 2.91
CA SER A 61 -5.03 -3.35 3.70
C SER A 61 -4.15 -2.24 4.27
N MET A 62 -3.01 -2.59 4.88
CA MET A 62 -2.03 -1.60 5.36
C MET A 62 -1.49 -0.73 4.22
N ALA A 63 -1.20 -1.33 3.08
CA ALA A 63 -0.70 -0.60 1.91
C ALA A 63 -1.73 0.40 1.33
N ILE A 64 -3.02 0.08 1.37
CA ILE A 64 -4.10 0.99 0.98
C ILE A 64 -4.12 2.21 1.92
N GLY A 65 -4.12 1.97 3.23
CA GLY A 65 -4.09 3.03 4.22
C GLY A 65 -2.88 3.93 4.07
N TYR A 66 -1.68 3.36 4.04
CA TYR A 66 -0.44 4.09 3.83
C TYR A 66 -0.41 4.88 2.51
N GLY A 67 -0.97 4.29 1.44
CA GLY A 67 -0.99 4.91 0.12
C GLY A 67 -1.97 6.08 -0.02
N LEU A 68 -3.11 6.04 0.67
CA LEU A 68 -4.23 6.94 0.38
C LEU A 68 -4.72 7.79 1.55
N SER A 69 -4.59 7.36 2.81
CA SER A 69 -5.30 7.99 3.92
C SER A 69 -4.51 8.16 5.22
N GLU A 70 -3.58 7.27 5.54
CA GLU A 70 -2.91 7.26 6.82
C GLU A 70 -1.74 8.25 6.85
N GLN A 71 -1.85 9.28 7.66
CA GLN A 71 -0.81 10.27 7.85
C GLN A 71 -0.71 10.65 9.33
N LEU A 72 0.44 10.40 9.95
CA LEU A 72 0.72 10.90 11.29
C LEU A 72 1.32 12.31 11.19
N LEU A 73 0.61 13.27 11.76
CA LEU A 73 1.01 14.67 11.78
C LEU A 73 1.75 15.00 13.07
N PHE A 74 2.84 15.75 12.97
CA PHE A 74 3.63 16.17 14.11
C PHE A 74 3.68 17.69 14.22
N ASP A 75 3.65 18.18 15.45
CA ASP A 75 4.03 19.57 15.74
C ASP A 75 5.54 19.75 15.51
N GLU A 76 5.91 20.62 14.60
CA GLU A 76 7.31 20.82 14.18
C GLU A 76 8.23 21.30 15.30
N LYS A 77 7.68 22.00 16.32
CA LYS A 77 8.45 22.56 17.41
C LYS A 77 8.67 21.57 18.55
N THR A 78 7.66 20.75 18.82
CA THR A 78 7.66 19.87 20.00
C THR A 78 7.83 18.40 19.67
N GLY A 79 7.68 18.02 18.41
CA GLY A 79 7.68 16.62 17.97
C GLY A 79 6.47 15.80 18.46
N ARG A 80 5.45 16.46 19.01
CA ARG A 80 4.26 15.79 19.49
C ARG A 80 3.34 15.39 18.33
N PRO A 81 2.77 14.17 18.33
CA PRO A 81 1.73 13.81 17.38
C PRO A 81 0.48 14.68 17.58
N LEU A 82 -0.06 15.21 16.49
CA LEU A 82 -1.27 16.06 16.50
C LEU A 82 -2.56 15.25 16.32
N ASN A 83 -2.49 14.11 15.68
CA ASN A 83 -3.62 13.25 15.35
C ASN A 83 -3.43 11.80 15.86
N ASN A 84 -2.99 11.65 17.10
CA ASN A 84 -2.68 10.37 17.75
C ASN A 84 -3.93 9.66 18.31
N ASN A 85 -5.03 9.76 17.61
CA ASN A 85 -6.30 9.12 17.97
C ASN A 85 -7.01 8.62 16.71
N LEU A 86 -7.91 7.62 16.86
CA LEU A 86 -8.60 7.00 15.72
C LEU A 86 -9.71 7.87 15.09
N LEU A 87 -10.02 9.03 15.67
CA LEU A 87 -10.92 10.00 15.06
C LEU A 87 -10.20 10.78 13.94
N ASP A 88 -8.94 11.16 14.15
CA ASP A 88 -8.18 12.01 13.26
C ASP A 88 -7.18 11.22 12.39
N TYR A 89 -6.60 10.12 12.91
CA TYR A 89 -5.78 9.20 12.14
C TYR A 89 -6.69 8.26 11.33
N LYS A 90 -6.68 8.39 10.02
CA LYS A 90 -7.66 7.76 9.12
C LYS A 90 -7.21 6.38 8.65
N LEU A 91 -7.43 5.36 9.47
CA LEU A 91 -7.34 3.97 9.01
C LEU A 91 -8.39 3.69 7.94
N SER A 92 -8.02 2.93 6.92
CA SER A 92 -8.99 2.43 5.95
C SER A 92 -9.96 1.45 6.62
N THR A 93 -11.24 1.62 6.32
CA THR A 93 -12.31 0.76 6.84
C THR A 93 -12.63 -0.36 5.85
N PHE A 94 -13.43 -1.32 6.26
CA PHE A 94 -13.92 -2.38 5.38
C PHE A 94 -14.61 -1.84 4.11
N MET A 95 -15.26 -0.68 4.19
CA MET A 95 -15.94 -0.05 3.06
C MET A 95 -15.00 0.63 2.06
N ASP A 96 -13.76 0.89 2.48
CA ASP A 96 -12.75 1.53 1.65
C ASP A 96 -11.93 0.51 0.84
N HIS A 97 -12.04 -0.78 1.20
CA HIS A 97 -11.32 -1.83 0.52
C HIS A 97 -12.00 -2.27 -0.77
N PRO A 98 -11.23 -2.44 -1.86
CA PRO A 98 -11.70 -3.06 -3.09
C PRO A 98 -11.77 -4.59 -2.94
N HIS A 99 -12.01 -5.29 -4.04
CA HIS A 99 -11.70 -6.71 -4.10
C HIS A 99 -10.20 -6.93 -3.93
N LEU A 100 -9.82 -7.68 -2.89
CA LEU A 100 -8.44 -8.06 -2.61
C LEU A 100 -8.22 -9.49 -3.11
N GLU A 101 -7.19 -9.70 -3.92
CA GLU A 101 -6.86 -11.02 -4.46
C GLU A 101 -5.40 -11.35 -4.11
N ALA A 102 -5.18 -12.49 -3.47
CA ALA A 102 -3.88 -13.02 -3.15
C ALA A 102 -3.59 -14.25 -4.02
N GLN A 103 -2.45 -14.25 -4.69
CA GLN A 103 -1.96 -15.39 -5.46
C GLN A 103 -0.56 -15.78 -4.95
N PHE A 104 -0.22 -17.04 -5.05
CA PHE A 104 1.06 -17.56 -4.59
C PHE A 104 1.79 -18.31 -5.70
N VAL A 105 3.10 -18.06 -5.75
CA VAL A 105 4.05 -18.84 -6.53
C VAL A 105 4.87 -19.66 -5.54
N GLU A 106 4.71 -20.98 -5.56
CA GLU A 106 5.46 -21.85 -4.68
C GLU A 106 6.85 -22.13 -5.27
N ASN A 107 7.87 -21.56 -4.62
CA ASN A 107 9.27 -21.75 -4.94
C ASN A 107 10.02 -22.06 -3.65
N PRO A 108 10.02 -23.32 -3.17
CA PRO A 108 10.59 -23.71 -1.89
C PRO A 108 12.06 -23.32 -1.76
N GLU A 109 12.42 -22.78 -0.60
CA GLU A 109 13.80 -22.40 -0.28
C GLU A 109 14.54 -23.59 0.35
N PRO A 110 15.57 -24.14 -0.34
CA PRO A 110 16.24 -25.34 0.15
C PRO A 110 16.95 -25.19 1.51
N THR A 111 17.31 -23.94 1.87
CA THR A 111 18.05 -23.63 3.11
C THR A 111 17.15 -23.20 4.25
N SER A 112 15.83 -23.23 4.07
CA SER A 112 14.84 -22.82 5.07
C SER A 112 14.07 -24.05 5.59
N PRO A 113 13.67 -24.08 6.88
CA PRO A 113 12.79 -25.11 7.39
C PRO A 113 11.50 -25.18 6.56
N PHE A 114 11.14 -26.39 6.12
CA PHE A 114 9.97 -26.67 5.27
C PHE A 114 9.95 -25.90 3.93
N GLY A 115 11.07 -25.30 3.53
CA GLY A 115 11.13 -24.52 2.28
C GLY A 115 10.41 -23.17 2.34
N THR A 116 10.17 -22.62 3.52
CA THR A 116 9.43 -21.37 3.71
C THR A 116 10.30 -20.12 3.51
N LYS A 117 9.68 -19.00 3.14
CA LYS A 117 10.26 -17.65 3.12
C LYS A 117 9.37 -16.69 3.90
N ALA A 118 9.81 -15.44 4.07
CA ALA A 118 9.03 -14.42 4.76
C ALA A 118 7.72 -14.11 4.04
N LEU A 119 6.65 -13.88 4.81
CA LEU A 119 5.33 -13.53 4.30
C LEU A 119 4.69 -12.35 5.05
N GLY A 120 5.23 -11.95 6.21
CA GLY A 120 4.60 -10.93 7.05
C GLY A 120 4.59 -9.54 6.41
N GLU A 121 5.74 -8.91 6.26
CA GLU A 121 5.87 -7.54 5.76
C GLU A 121 5.86 -7.41 4.23
N PRO A 122 6.42 -8.35 3.44
CA PRO A 122 6.53 -8.17 1.99
C PRO A 122 5.23 -7.83 1.28
N PRO A 123 4.05 -8.37 1.62
CA PRO A 123 2.78 -8.01 0.99
C PRO A 123 2.38 -6.54 1.16
N ALA A 124 2.86 -5.85 2.20
CA ALA A 124 2.56 -4.45 2.44
C ALA A 124 3.45 -3.50 1.62
N CYS A 125 4.65 -3.94 1.22
CA CYS A 125 5.66 -3.04 0.63
C CYS A 125 5.29 -2.51 -0.76
N SER A 126 4.65 -3.33 -1.59
CA SER A 126 4.43 -3.01 -3.01
C SER A 126 3.06 -2.39 -3.34
N GLY A 127 2.12 -2.35 -2.38
CA GLY A 127 0.75 -1.90 -2.64
C GLY A 127 0.65 -0.39 -2.88
N ALA A 128 1.23 0.44 -2.01
CA ALA A 128 1.21 1.89 -2.20
C ALA A 128 1.92 2.34 -3.50
N PRO A 129 3.10 1.82 -3.87
CA PRO A 129 3.69 2.06 -5.19
C PRO A 129 2.81 1.61 -6.36
N ALA A 130 2.10 0.48 -6.24
CA ALA A 130 1.17 0.02 -7.28
C ALA A 130 0.00 0.99 -7.48
N ILE A 131 -0.60 1.46 -6.37
CA ILE A 131 -1.65 2.50 -6.39
C ILE A 131 -1.14 3.78 -7.05
N ARG A 132 0.03 4.26 -6.65
CA ARG A 132 0.67 5.44 -7.24
C ARG A 132 0.86 5.28 -8.75
N ASN A 133 1.35 4.14 -9.19
CA ASN A 133 1.57 3.86 -10.61
C ASN A 133 0.25 3.75 -11.40
N ALA A 134 -0.80 3.21 -10.79
CA ALA A 134 -2.12 3.16 -11.39
C ALA A 134 -2.71 4.56 -11.58
N ILE A 135 -2.55 5.45 -10.59
CA ILE A 135 -2.94 6.87 -10.69
C ILE A 135 -2.16 7.57 -11.80
N TYR A 136 -0.84 7.35 -11.86
CA TYR A 136 0.00 7.89 -12.93
C TYR A 136 -0.46 7.41 -14.30
N ASN A 137 -0.75 6.12 -14.45
CA ASN A 137 -1.24 5.56 -15.71
C ASN A 137 -2.58 6.16 -16.14
N ALA A 138 -3.47 6.45 -15.18
CA ALA A 138 -4.79 7.03 -15.45
C ALA A 138 -4.75 8.53 -15.77
N THR A 139 -3.79 9.28 -15.24
CA THR A 139 -3.79 10.75 -15.27
C THR A 139 -2.60 11.38 -15.98
N GLY A 140 -1.50 10.63 -16.13
CA GLY A 140 -0.22 11.15 -16.61
C GLY A 140 0.54 12.00 -15.57
N VAL A 141 0.01 12.16 -14.34
CA VAL A 141 0.60 13.00 -13.29
C VAL A 141 1.42 12.14 -12.32
N ALA A 142 2.71 12.43 -12.23
CA ALA A 142 3.61 11.78 -11.28
C ALA A 142 3.43 12.38 -9.88
N ILE A 143 3.08 11.55 -8.89
CA ILE A 143 2.92 11.95 -7.49
C ILE A 143 3.97 11.22 -6.67
N ASP A 144 4.84 11.96 -5.98
CA ASP A 144 5.96 11.41 -5.23
C ASP A 144 5.80 11.60 -3.70
N THR A 145 4.55 11.75 -3.26
CA THR A 145 4.18 11.93 -1.85
C THR A 145 3.15 10.87 -1.46
N ALA A 146 3.32 10.28 -0.28
CA ALA A 146 2.34 9.41 0.36
C ALA A 146 1.98 9.97 1.75
N PRO A 147 0.71 9.81 2.16
CA PRO A 147 -0.44 9.30 1.42
C PRO A 147 -0.89 10.24 0.29
N ILE A 148 -1.46 9.66 -0.78
CA ILE A 148 -2.01 10.41 -1.91
C ILE A 148 -3.43 10.87 -1.54
N THR A 149 -3.50 11.87 -0.68
CA THR A 149 -4.75 12.44 -0.20
C THR A 149 -5.42 13.30 -1.27
N PRO A 150 -6.74 13.62 -1.13
CA PRO A 150 -7.40 14.57 -2.01
C PRO A 150 -6.69 15.92 -2.12
N HIS A 151 -6.06 16.37 -1.03
CA HIS A 151 -5.30 17.62 -1.02
C HIS A 151 -4.03 17.53 -1.88
N VAL A 152 -3.31 16.42 -1.80
CA VAL A 152 -2.13 16.14 -2.65
C VAL A 152 -2.55 16.05 -4.11
N LEU A 153 -3.64 15.32 -4.41
CA LEU A 153 -4.19 15.20 -5.76
C LEU A 153 -4.54 16.57 -6.35
N TYR A 154 -5.24 17.41 -5.57
CA TYR A 154 -5.59 18.75 -6.00
C TYR A 154 -4.35 19.57 -6.37
N ALA A 155 -3.36 19.60 -5.52
CA ALA A 155 -2.12 20.35 -5.74
C ALA A 155 -1.39 19.89 -7.03
N GLU A 156 -1.26 18.57 -7.21
CA GLU A 156 -0.55 18.02 -8.37
C GLU A 156 -1.38 18.13 -9.67
N PHE A 157 -2.69 17.96 -9.62
CA PHE A 157 -3.56 18.15 -10.78
C PHE A 157 -3.65 19.62 -11.22
N ALA A 158 -3.65 20.55 -10.26
CA ALA A 158 -3.61 21.99 -10.58
C ALA A 158 -2.28 22.36 -11.26
N LYS A 159 -1.13 21.89 -10.75
CA LYS A 159 0.19 22.08 -11.38
C LYS A 159 0.23 21.50 -12.80
N ALA A 160 -0.40 20.35 -13.01
CA ALA A 160 -0.48 19.69 -14.31
C ALA A 160 -1.52 20.33 -15.27
N GLY A 161 -2.29 21.30 -14.81
CA GLY A 161 -3.35 21.95 -15.61
C GLY A 161 -4.59 21.09 -15.85
N LEU A 162 -4.78 20.01 -15.09
CA LEU A 162 -5.97 19.16 -15.17
C LEU A 162 -7.17 19.74 -14.44
N ILE A 163 -6.93 20.60 -13.46
CA ILE A 163 -7.96 21.35 -12.72
C ILE A 163 -7.71 22.83 -12.96
N ARG A 164 -8.75 23.55 -13.36
CA ARG A 164 -8.72 25.01 -13.43
C ARG A 164 -9.12 25.58 -12.08
N ASP A 165 -8.24 26.36 -11.48
CA ASP A 165 -8.54 27.11 -10.27
C ASP A 165 -9.23 28.42 -10.66
N SER A 166 -10.56 28.45 -10.59
CA SER A 166 -11.37 29.62 -10.90
C SER A 166 -11.11 30.83 -10.00
N TRP A 167 -10.41 30.64 -8.86
CA TRP A 167 -10.03 31.71 -7.96
C TRP A 167 -8.79 32.48 -8.44
N ASN A 168 -7.85 31.80 -9.11
CA ASN A 168 -6.64 32.43 -9.64
C ASN A 168 -6.82 33.11 -10.99
N GLU A 169 -7.93 32.91 -11.69
CA GLU A 169 -8.22 33.64 -12.95
C GLU A 169 -8.53 35.12 -12.73
N LYS A 170 -9.05 35.49 -11.54
CA LYS A 170 -9.39 36.89 -11.22
C LYS A 170 -8.21 37.76 -10.84
N GLU A 171 -7.05 37.19 -10.55
CA GLU A 171 -5.83 37.96 -10.24
C GLU A 171 -4.91 38.16 -11.46
N ARG A 172 -5.29 37.65 -12.64
CA ARG A 172 -4.53 37.78 -13.90
C ARG A 172 -5.14 38.72 -14.92
N GLU A 173 -6.29 39.31 -14.63
CA GLU A 173 -6.90 40.45 -15.34
C GLU A 173 -6.60 41.78 -14.61
#